data_ce54ca85d3a0fed78a2955ba8038e85b
#
_entry.id   ce54ca85d3a0fed78a2955ba8038e85b
#
_cell.length_a   1.000
_cell.length_b   1.000
_cell.length_c   1.000
_cell.angle_alpha   90.00
_cell.angle_beta   90.00
_cell.angle_gamma   90.00
#
_symmetry.space_group_name_H-M   'P 1'
#
loop_
_entity.id
_entity.type
_entity.pdbx_description
1 polymer ?
#
loop_
_entity_poly.entity_id
_entity_poly.type
_entity_poly.pdbx_seq_one_letter_code
_entity_poly.pdbx_strand_id
1 'polypeptide(L)'
;MIGIRSLDHLVLTVASIDATSAFYARVLGMTPQRFTSGGVERHALAFGEQKFNLHQVDRVVDANVRHATPGSADLCLLTDTPIERVVEHLGSCGVDVITGPVRRTGATGPLISVYFYDPDENLIEVSNVTSNE
;
A
#
# COMPACT_ATOMS: atom_id res chain seq x y z
N MET A 1 -1.75 0.82 31.10
CA MET A 1 -2.31 0.40 29.80
C MET A 1 -1.90 1.41 28.73
N ILE A 2 -1.54 0.92 27.56
CA ILE A 2 -1.24 1.78 26.42
C ILE A 2 -2.49 1.89 25.56
N GLY A 3 -2.86 3.13 25.15
CA GLY A 3 -3.94 3.34 24.20
C GLY A 3 -3.37 3.64 22.81
N ILE A 4 -3.52 2.72 21.86
CA ILE A 4 -3.05 2.93 20.50
C ILE A 4 -4.09 3.73 19.72
N ARG A 5 -3.68 4.84 19.11
CA ARG A 5 -4.56 5.74 18.36
C ARG A 5 -4.65 5.38 16.87
N SER A 6 -3.53 5.10 16.25
CA SER A 6 -3.47 4.90 14.78
C SER A 6 -2.16 4.26 14.37
N LEU A 7 -2.08 3.88 13.10
CA LEU A 7 -0.80 3.63 12.44
C LEU A 7 -0.19 4.97 12.06
N ASP A 8 1.13 5.09 12.14
CA ASP A 8 1.88 6.21 11.56
C ASP A 8 2.39 5.79 10.19
N HIS A 9 3.11 4.70 10.15
CA HIS A 9 3.62 4.13 8.90
C HIS A 9 3.76 2.63 9.05
N LEU A 10 3.97 1.99 7.93
CA LEU A 10 4.20 0.56 7.83
C LEU A 10 5.41 0.37 6.93
N VAL A 11 6.15 -0.69 7.13
CA VAL A 11 7.34 -0.98 6.33
C VAL A 11 7.05 -2.15 5.41
N LEU A 12 7.33 -1.98 4.13
CA LEU A 12 7.30 -3.06 3.14
C LEU A 12 8.73 -3.46 2.81
N THR A 13 9.00 -4.76 2.87
CA THR A 13 10.22 -5.32 2.29
C THR A 13 9.93 -5.61 0.82
N VAL A 14 10.75 -5.05 -0.07
CA VAL A 14 10.51 -5.12 -1.51
C VAL A 14 11.73 -5.66 -2.25
N ALA A 15 11.51 -6.26 -3.41
CA ALA A 15 12.60 -6.73 -4.24
C ALA A 15 13.38 -5.55 -4.84
N SER A 16 12.68 -4.50 -5.25
CA SER A 16 13.28 -3.29 -5.85
C SER A 16 12.55 -2.05 -5.38
N ILE A 17 13.24 -1.17 -4.68
CA ILE A 17 12.70 0.13 -4.26
C ILE A 17 12.26 0.94 -5.49
N ASP A 18 13.07 0.94 -6.56
CA ASP A 18 12.76 1.73 -7.77
C ASP A 18 11.49 1.22 -8.46
N ALA A 19 11.36 -0.08 -8.64
CA ALA A 19 10.17 -0.66 -9.28
C ALA A 19 8.92 -0.44 -8.43
N THR A 20 9.03 -0.59 -7.11
CA THR A 20 7.93 -0.38 -6.18
C THR A 20 7.50 1.08 -6.18
N SER A 21 8.45 2.01 -6.09
CA SER A 21 8.16 3.45 -6.10
C SER A 21 7.47 3.88 -7.39
N ALA A 22 7.96 3.40 -8.54
CA ALA A 22 7.35 3.71 -9.82
C ALA A 22 5.91 3.20 -9.93
N PHE A 23 5.66 1.99 -9.46
CA PHE A 23 4.32 1.40 -9.48
C PHE A 23 3.33 2.18 -8.60
N TYR A 24 3.68 2.40 -7.35
CA TYR A 24 2.75 3.07 -6.40
C TYR A 24 2.52 4.53 -6.78
N ALA A 25 3.52 5.21 -7.36
CA ALA A 25 3.33 6.57 -7.87
C ALA A 25 2.37 6.59 -9.07
N ARG A 26 2.58 5.70 -10.03
CA ARG A 26 1.79 5.66 -11.27
C ARG A 26 0.38 5.12 -11.04
N VAL A 27 0.25 4.06 -10.26
CA VAL A 27 -1.03 3.35 -10.09
C VAL A 27 -1.88 3.97 -8.99
N LEU A 28 -1.26 4.34 -7.86
CA LEU A 28 -1.99 4.79 -6.68
C LEU A 28 -1.74 6.25 -6.30
N GLY A 29 -0.96 6.98 -7.10
CA GLY A 29 -0.75 8.40 -6.87
C GLY A 29 0.03 8.73 -5.60
N MET A 30 0.77 7.78 -5.05
CA MET A 30 1.61 8.02 -3.88
C MET A 30 2.84 8.84 -4.26
N THR A 31 3.37 9.59 -3.31
CA THR A 31 4.52 10.45 -3.53
C THR A 31 5.79 9.79 -3.01
N PRO A 32 6.73 9.41 -3.91
CA PRO A 32 8.02 8.89 -3.47
C PRO A 32 8.81 9.94 -2.71
N GLN A 33 9.45 9.53 -1.63
CA GLN A 33 10.26 10.39 -0.77
C GLN A 33 11.58 9.72 -0.46
N ARG A 34 12.62 10.55 -0.29
CA ARG A 34 13.91 10.15 0.24
C ARG A 34 14.17 10.96 1.49
N PHE A 35 14.74 10.31 2.50
CA PHE A 35 15.13 10.98 3.73
C PHE A 35 16.34 10.26 4.33
N THR A 36 17.08 10.96 5.18
CA THR A 36 18.25 10.39 5.86
C THR A 36 17.88 10.15 7.32
N SER A 37 18.14 8.94 7.79
CA SER A 37 17.93 8.56 9.18
C SER A 37 19.11 7.71 9.64
N GLY A 38 19.74 8.10 10.74
CA GLY A 38 20.92 7.40 11.24
C GLY A 38 22.07 7.38 10.24
N GLY A 39 22.21 8.42 9.41
CA GLY A 39 23.25 8.50 8.39
C GLY A 39 23.02 7.66 7.15
N VAL A 40 21.85 7.03 7.02
CA VAL A 40 21.50 6.14 5.92
C VAL A 40 20.36 6.74 5.11
N GLU A 41 20.46 6.69 3.78
CA GLU A 41 19.38 7.10 2.89
C GLU A 41 18.24 6.10 2.98
N ARG A 42 17.03 6.62 3.18
CA ARG A 42 15.80 5.85 3.30
C ARG A 42 14.82 6.27 2.22
N HIS A 43 13.90 5.38 1.88
CA HIS A 43 12.88 5.62 0.87
C HIS A 43 11.51 5.37 1.47
N ALA A 44 10.52 6.16 1.03
CA ALA A 44 9.14 6.01 1.44
C ALA A 44 8.18 6.38 0.32
N LEU A 45 6.93 5.97 0.48
CA LEU A 45 5.81 6.34 -0.37
C LEU A 45 4.77 7.01 0.52
N ALA A 46 4.55 8.30 0.33
CA ALA A 46 3.61 9.07 1.15
C ALA A 46 2.22 9.10 0.53
N PHE A 47 1.21 8.98 1.37
CA PHE A 47 -0.20 9.13 0.99
C PHE A 47 -0.99 9.60 2.20
N GLY A 48 -1.92 10.55 2.01
CA GLY A 48 -2.66 11.13 3.12
C GLY A 48 -1.71 11.61 4.21
N GLU A 49 -1.94 11.14 5.45
CA GLU A 49 -1.08 11.45 6.60
C GLU A 49 -0.21 10.27 6.98
N GLN A 50 -0.08 9.28 6.11
CA GLN A 50 0.65 8.06 6.36
C GLN A 50 1.68 7.81 5.27
N LYS A 51 2.47 6.77 5.43
CA LYS A 51 3.44 6.36 4.42
C LYS A 51 3.79 4.88 4.56
N PHE A 52 4.33 4.33 3.50
CA PHE A 52 5.08 3.08 3.52
C PHE A 52 6.56 3.41 3.49
N ASN A 53 7.33 2.97 4.47
CA ASN A 53 8.78 2.95 4.34
C ASN A 53 9.16 1.70 3.54
N LEU A 54 10.17 1.80 2.70
CA LEU A 54 10.58 0.69 1.82
C LEU A 54 11.97 0.19 2.22
N HIS A 55 12.06 -1.11 2.47
CA HIS A 55 13.34 -1.81 2.70
C HIS A 55 13.59 -2.76 1.54
N GLN A 56 14.74 -2.63 0.87
CA GLN A 56 15.09 -3.56 -0.19
C GLN A 56 15.65 -4.84 0.41
N VAL A 57 15.17 -5.98 -0.06
CA VAL A 57 15.38 -7.29 0.57
C VAL A 57 16.86 -7.68 0.70
N ASP A 58 17.70 -7.21 -0.22
CA ASP A 58 19.13 -7.52 -0.23
C ASP A 58 19.99 -6.56 0.59
N ARG A 59 19.37 -5.62 1.34
CA ARG A 59 20.06 -4.62 2.14
C ARG A 59 19.81 -4.86 3.62
N VAL A 60 20.87 -4.68 4.41
CA VAL A 60 20.77 -4.81 5.86
C VAL A 60 20.12 -3.55 6.43
N VAL A 61 19.10 -3.74 7.26
CA VAL A 61 18.42 -2.66 7.98
C VAL A 61 18.34 -3.05 9.46
N ASP A 62 18.75 -2.15 10.33
CA ASP A 62 18.67 -2.32 11.76
C ASP A 62 17.67 -1.29 12.31
N ALA A 63 16.66 -1.61 13.09
CA ALA A 63 16.07 -2.91 13.36
C ALA A 63 15.14 -3.31 12.20
N ASN A 64 14.96 -4.60 12.00
CA ASN A 64 14.09 -5.09 10.93
C ASN A 64 13.18 -6.22 11.45
N VAL A 65 12.15 -6.54 10.67
CA VAL A 65 11.32 -7.72 10.95
C VAL A 65 12.15 -8.98 10.89
N ARG A 66 11.73 -10.03 11.59
CA ARG A 66 12.46 -11.29 11.65
C ARG A 66 12.44 -12.05 10.32
N HIS A 67 11.33 -11.99 9.61
CA HIS A 67 11.11 -12.73 8.35
C HIS A 67 10.79 -11.77 7.21
N ALA A 68 11.75 -10.94 6.86
CA ALA A 68 11.60 -9.94 5.80
C ALA A 68 11.46 -10.64 4.44
N THR A 69 10.25 -10.60 3.87
CA THR A 69 9.92 -11.35 2.67
C THR A 69 9.09 -10.49 1.73
N PRO A 70 9.56 -10.18 0.49
CA PRO A 70 8.73 -9.51 -0.50
C PRO A 70 7.47 -10.34 -0.82
N GLY A 71 6.34 -9.67 -1.01
CA GLY A 71 5.10 -10.34 -1.38
C GLY A 71 4.34 -10.99 -0.24
N SER A 72 4.63 -10.60 1.01
CA SER A 72 3.95 -11.16 2.19
C SER A 72 2.92 -10.21 2.80
N ALA A 73 2.67 -9.05 2.19
CA ALA A 73 1.72 -8.08 2.73
C ALA A 73 0.35 -8.20 2.06
N ASP A 74 -0.68 -7.88 2.84
CA ASP A 74 -2.08 -7.82 2.43
C ASP A 74 -2.64 -6.54 3.05
N LEU A 75 -2.96 -5.55 2.22
CA LEU A 75 -3.27 -4.21 2.68
C LEU A 75 -4.57 -3.70 2.07
N CYS A 76 -5.34 -2.94 2.87
CA CYS A 76 -6.50 -2.22 2.39
C CYS A 76 -6.25 -0.73 2.48
N LEU A 77 -6.41 -0.04 1.36
CA LEU A 77 -6.25 1.41 1.24
C LEU A 77 -7.60 2.03 0.92
N LEU A 78 -7.92 3.11 1.61
CA LEU A 78 -9.17 3.84 1.39
C LEU A 78 -8.95 4.97 0.40
N THR A 79 -9.92 5.18 -0.48
CA THR A 79 -9.94 6.31 -1.40
C THR A 79 -11.34 6.89 -1.51
N ASP A 80 -11.41 8.19 -1.78
CA ASP A 80 -12.68 8.87 -2.09
C ASP A 80 -12.99 8.80 -3.60
N THR A 81 -12.04 8.36 -4.42
CA THR A 81 -12.28 8.14 -5.84
C THR A 81 -13.32 7.03 -6.02
N PRO A 82 -14.44 7.27 -6.71
CA PRO A 82 -15.45 6.23 -6.90
C PRO A 82 -14.87 4.95 -7.45
N ILE A 83 -15.32 3.81 -6.92
CA ILE A 83 -14.72 2.51 -7.24
C ILE A 83 -14.73 2.20 -8.74
N GLU A 84 -15.74 2.65 -9.47
CA GLU A 84 -15.83 2.47 -10.92
C GLU A 84 -14.67 3.16 -11.63
N ARG A 85 -14.26 4.33 -11.13
CA ARG A 85 -13.12 5.07 -11.68
C ARG A 85 -11.80 4.42 -11.30
N VAL A 86 -11.73 3.82 -10.11
CA VAL A 86 -10.58 3.04 -9.69
C VAL A 86 -10.36 1.88 -10.67
N VAL A 87 -11.42 1.16 -11.01
CA VAL A 87 -11.36 0.04 -11.98
C VAL A 87 -10.87 0.52 -13.34
N GLU A 88 -11.42 1.63 -13.85
CA GLU A 88 -10.98 2.21 -15.13
C GLU A 88 -9.51 2.59 -15.10
N HIS A 89 -9.07 3.22 -14.02
CA HIS A 89 -7.68 3.66 -13.86
C HIS A 89 -6.73 2.47 -13.84
N LEU A 90 -7.06 1.43 -13.06
CA LEU A 90 -6.25 0.21 -13.00
C LEU A 90 -6.10 -0.41 -14.41
N GLY A 91 -7.21 -0.48 -15.16
CA GLY A 91 -7.18 -0.96 -16.53
C GLY A 91 -6.28 -0.13 -17.43
N SER A 92 -6.34 1.20 -17.30
CA SER A 92 -5.50 2.10 -18.07
C SER A 92 -4.01 1.97 -17.71
N CYS A 93 -3.71 1.52 -16.51
CA CYS A 93 -2.34 1.26 -16.06
C CYS A 93 -1.85 -0.15 -16.40
N GLY A 94 -2.70 -0.98 -17.00
CA GLY A 94 -2.37 -2.37 -17.32
C GLY A 94 -2.36 -3.28 -16.10
N VAL A 95 -3.10 -2.90 -15.05
CA VAL A 95 -3.18 -3.67 -13.81
C VAL A 95 -4.48 -4.48 -13.81
N ASP A 96 -4.36 -5.81 -13.65
CA ASP A 96 -5.53 -6.69 -13.62
C ASP A 96 -6.22 -6.66 -12.26
N VAL A 97 -7.52 -6.43 -12.26
CA VAL A 97 -8.35 -6.59 -11.07
C VAL A 97 -8.63 -8.08 -10.90
N ILE A 98 -8.16 -8.66 -9.81
CA ILE A 98 -8.33 -10.09 -9.56
C ILE A 98 -9.66 -10.42 -8.90
N THR A 99 -10.24 -9.47 -8.16
CA THR A 99 -11.55 -9.63 -7.52
C THR A 99 -12.17 -8.26 -7.32
N GLY A 100 -13.47 -8.17 -7.58
CA GLY A 100 -14.26 -6.98 -7.29
C GLY A 100 -14.73 -6.22 -8.52
N PRO A 101 -15.55 -5.19 -8.29
CA PRO A 101 -15.99 -4.65 -6.99
C PRO A 101 -16.80 -5.65 -6.15
N VAL A 102 -16.46 -5.76 -4.88
CA VAL A 102 -17.14 -6.65 -3.92
C VAL A 102 -17.33 -5.93 -2.58
N ARG A 103 -18.35 -6.37 -1.83
CA ARG A 103 -18.58 -5.86 -0.49
C ARG A 103 -17.61 -6.51 0.49
N ARG A 104 -17.11 -5.68 1.42
CA ARG A 104 -16.24 -6.13 2.51
C ARG A 104 -16.60 -5.40 3.79
N THR A 105 -16.11 -5.89 4.93
CA THR A 105 -16.27 -5.25 6.23
C THR A 105 -14.97 -4.55 6.60
N GLY A 106 -15.04 -3.24 6.76
CA GLY A 106 -13.89 -2.45 7.18
C GLY A 106 -13.84 -2.21 8.68
N ALA A 107 -12.83 -1.51 9.13
CA ALA A 107 -12.63 -1.19 10.55
C ALA A 107 -13.72 -0.28 11.08
N THR A 108 -14.28 0.59 10.24
CA THR A 108 -15.28 1.58 10.64
C THR A 108 -16.61 1.42 9.92
N GLY A 109 -16.78 0.37 9.13
CA GLY A 109 -18.04 0.12 8.43
C GLY A 109 -17.85 -0.62 7.12
N PRO A 110 -18.95 -0.77 6.35
CA PRO A 110 -18.91 -1.51 5.09
C PRO A 110 -18.03 -0.83 4.05
N LEU A 111 -17.42 -1.65 3.18
CA LEU A 111 -16.58 -1.20 2.09
C LEU A 111 -17.06 -1.79 0.77
N ILE A 112 -16.75 -1.09 -0.33
CA ILE A 112 -16.77 -1.67 -1.68
C ILE A 112 -15.34 -1.68 -2.15
N SER A 113 -14.83 -2.84 -2.55
CA SER A 113 -13.40 -3.08 -2.73
C SER A 113 -13.07 -3.73 -4.06
N VAL A 114 -11.88 -3.40 -4.57
CA VAL A 114 -11.23 -4.11 -5.66
C VAL A 114 -9.84 -4.55 -5.21
N TYR A 115 -9.37 -5.67 -5.74
CA TYR A 115 -8.09 -6.29 -5.37
C TYR A 115 -7.19 -6.44 -6.58
N PHE A 116 -5.91 -6.21 -6.37
CA PHE A 116 -4.89 -6.42 -7.40
C PHE A 116 -3.54 -6.68 -6.73
N TYR A 117 -2.55 -7.08 -7.51
CA TYR A 117 -1.19 -7.31 -7.01
C TYR A 117 -0.27 -6.13 -7.34
N ASP A 118 0.64 -5.84 -6.42
CA ASP A 118 1.75 -4.92 -6.67
C ASP A 118 2.94 -5.66 -7.33
N PRO A 119 4.09 -5.00 -7.59
CA PRO A 119 5.23 -5.67 -8.26
C PRO A 119 5.77 -6.90 -7.53
N ASP A 120 5.65 -6.96 -6.20
CA ASP A 120 6.12 -8.10 -5.42
C ASP A 120 5.00 -9.13 -5.16
N GLU A 121 3.83 -8.91 -5.77
CA GLU A 121 2.64 -9.73 -5.55
C GLU A 121 2.06 -9.62 -4.14
N ASN A 122 2.29 -8.48 -3.49
CA ASN A 122 1.50 -8.14 -2.31
C ASN A 122 0.05 -7.95 -2.75
N LEU A 123 -0.89 -8.42 -1.94
CA LEU A 123 -2.31 -8.24 -2.23
C LEU A 123 -2.75 -6.86 -1.78
N ILE A 124 -3.20 -6.05 -2.73
CA ILE A 124 -3.65 -4.69 -2.45
C ILE A 124 -5.15 -4.62 -2.67
N GLU A 125 -5.85 -4.14 -1.66
CA GLU A 125 -7.27 -3.84 -1.71
C GLU A 125 -7.44 -2.33 -1.70
N VAL A 126 -8.22 -1.80 -2.64
CA VAL A 126 -8.57 -0.38 -2.67
C VAL A 126 -10.08 -0.27 -2.51
N SER A 127 -10.53 0.59 -1.60
CA SER A 127 -11.91 0.58 -1.15
C SER A 127 -12.50 1.96 -0.99
N ASN A 128 -13.80 2.05 -1.26
CA ASN A 128 -14.63 3.16 -0.81
C ASN A 128 -15.35 2.74 0.45
N VAL A 129 -15.40 3.63 1.43
CA VAL A 129 -16.32 3.47 2.57
C VAL A 129 -17.74 3.70 2.07
N THR A 130 -18.65 2.84 2.42
CA THR A 130 -20.06 2.97 2.03
C THR A 130 -20.95 2.85 3.25
N SER A 131 -22.11 3.50 3.21
CA SER A 131 -23.12 3.37 4.26
C SER A 131 -24.15 2.28 3.91
N ASN A 132 -24.05 1.70 2.73
CA ASN A 132 -25.00 0.67 2.27
C ASN A 132 -24.50 -0.71 2.63
N GLU A 133 -25.39 -1.53 3.14
CA GLU A 133 -25.09 -2.91 3.51
C GLU A 133 -25.55 -3.91 2.47
#